data_589b9d5dc22f08d026863048969af0f4
#
_entry.id   589b9d5dc22f08d026863048969af0f4
#
_cell.length_a   1.000
_cell.length_b   1.000
_cell.length_c   1.000
_cell.angle_alpha   90.00
_cell.angle_beta   90.00
_cell.angle_gamma   90.00
#
_symmetry.space_group_name_H-M   'P 1'
#
loop_
_entity.id
_entity.type
_entity.pdbx_description
1 polymer ?
#
loop_
_entity_poly.entity_id
_entity_poly.type
_entity_poly.pdbx_seq_one_letter_code
_entity_poly.pdbx_strand_id
1 'polypeptide(L)'
;PKLTGTPLENIKRLESEIADIKSSEKRIISSLTDCASELTQLRHAFDAAIIARDREAAKARLSATSTSFILEGWMRSDEKDKVFSAISAITDIFYFEERDPLDDEEPPSVVKNNKLIKPFETVTNLYSRPSPSGIDGTPYMTPFYFLFFGMMLSDTGYGLVLFLGCLLFLKFMKPSGMTEGIAKVLCLGGLSTIICGFFIGTFFGMDWNDVFG
;
A
#
# COMPACT_ATOMS: atom_id res chain seq x y z
N PRO A 1 -15.95 43.61 -1.62
CA PRO A 1 -17.10 44.18 -2.33
C PRO A 1 -17.26 45.64 -1.95
N LYS A 2 -17.28 46.56 -2.96
CA LYS A 2 -17.57 47.94 -2.69
C LYS A 2 -19.07 48.07 -2.34
N LEU A 3 -19.36 48.44 -1.12
CA LEU A 3 -20.74 48.73 -0.65
C LEU A 3 -21.13 50.08 -1.22
N THR A 4 -22.07 50.09 -2.17
CA THR A 4 -22.64 51.29 -2.79
C THR A 4 -24.18 51.30 -2.54
N GLY A 5 -24.75 52.36 -2.05
CA GLY A 5 -26.17 52.49 -1.73
C GLY A 5 -26.49 52.45 -0.23
N THR A 6 -27.74 52.35 0.11
CA THR A 6 -28.19 52.28 1.51
C THR A 6 -27.90 50.92 2.15
N PRO A 7 -27.69 50.83 3.48
CA PRO A 7 -27.45 49.59 4.18
C PRO A 7 -28.52 48.52 3.88
N LEU A 8 -29.74 48.88 3.76
CA LEU A 8 -30.86 47.98 3.49
C LEU A 8 -30.81 47.36 2.09
N GLU A 9 -30.41 48.15 1.08
CA GLU A 9 -30.21 47.66 -0.30
C GLU A 9 -29.03 46.67 -0.38
N ASN A 10 -27.96 46.96 0.34
CA ASN A 10 -26.79 46.07 0.39
C ASN A 10 -27.15 44.74 1.08
N ILE A 11 -27.95 44.76 2.15
CA ILE A 11 -28.44 43.53 2.82
C ILE A 11 -29.24 42.69 1.85
N LYS A 12 -30.23 43.25 1.18
CA LYS A 12 -31.09 42.52 0.22
C LYS A 12 -30.27 41.93 -0.94
N ARG A 13 -29.28 42.68 -1.46
CA ARG A 13 -28.43 42.20 -2.52
C ARG A 13 -27.57 41.03 -2.05
N LEU A 14 -26.96 41.14 -0.87
CA LEU A 14 -26.12 40.06 -0.31
C LEU A 14 -26.97 38.82 0.02
N GLU A 15 -28.19 38.99 0.52
CA GLU A 15 -29.13 37.88 0.74
C GLU A 15 -29.46 37.15 -0.57
N SER A 16 -29.72 37.92 -1.65
CA SER A 16 -29.94 37.33 -2.98
C SER A 16 -28.72 36.59 -3.50
N GLU A 17 -27.51 37.19 -3.40
CA GLU A 17 -26.26 36.56 -3.80
C GLU A 17 -25.98 35.26 -3.01
N ILE A 18 -26.28 35.26 -1.71
CA ILE A 18 -26.16 34.06 -0.86
C ILE A 18 -27.14 32.99 -1.30
N ALA A 19 -28.39 33.37 -1.64
CA ALA A 19 -29.37 32.41 -2.13
C ALA A 19 -28.97 31.79 -3.46
N ASP A 20 -28.42 32.58 -4.39
CA ASP A 20 -27.93 32.12 -5.69
C ASP A 20 -26.70 31.20 -5.57
N ILE A 21 -25.80 31.56 -4.67
CA ILE A 21 -24.60 30.70 -4.38
C ILE A 21 -25.07 29.38 -3.77
N LYS A 22 -25.98 29.38 -2.79
CA LYS A 22 -26.50 28.15 -2.18
C LYS A 22 -27.23 27.26 -3.19
N SER A 23 -28.00 27.88 -4.12
CA SER A 23 -28.66 27.13 -5.19
C SER A 23 -27.65 26.47 -6.15
N SER A 24 -26.57 27.18 -6.50
CA SER A 24 -25.49 26.70 -7.33
C SER A 24 -24.69 25.59 -6.65
N GLU A 25 -24.39 25.74 -5.37
CA GLU A 25 -23.76 24.72 -4.55
C GLU A 25 -24.58 23.42 -4.55
N LYS A 26 -25.89 23.53 -4.27
CA LYS A 26 -26.78 22.36 -4.27
C LYS A 26 -26.81 21.65 -5.63
N ARG A 27 -26.81 22.41 -6.73
CA ARG A 27 -26.78 21.86 -8.08
C ARG A 27 -25.43 21.13 -8.37
N ILE A 28 -24.32 21.71 -7.96
CA ILE A 28 -23.00 21.10 -8.11
C ILE A 28 -22.91 19.81 -7.29
N ILE A 29 -23.37 19.82 -6.05
CA ILE A 29 -23.40 18.63 -5.20
C ILE A 29 -24.25 17.53 -5.82
N SER A 30 -25.42 17.85 -6.37
CA SER A 30 -26.27 16.88 -7.09
C SER A 30 -25.53 16.27 -8.27
N SER A 31 -24.91 17.10 -9.13
CA SER A 31 -24.14 16.62 -10.28
C SER A 31 -22.96 15.75 -9.88
N LEU A 32 -22.26 16.09 -8.79
CA LEU A 32 -21.17 15.27 -8.24
C LEU A 32 -21.68 13.93 -7.72
N THR A 33 -22.84 13.90 -7.08
CA THR A 33 -23.45 12.66 -6.58
C THR A 33 -23.86 11.74 -7.73
N ASP A 34 -24.42 12.31 -8.81
CA ASP A 34 -24.77 11.55 -10.02
C ASP A 34 -23.49 10.95 -10.67
N CYS A 35 -22.45 11.76 -10.86
CA CYS A 35 -21.17 11.26 -11.36
C CYS A 35 -20.55 10.20 -10.44
N ALA A 36 -20.65 10.34 -9.12
CA ALA A 36 -20.13 9.37 -8.17
C ALA A 36 -20.83 8.01 -8.26
N SER A 37 -22.11 7.98 -8.64
CA SER A 37 -22.86 6.73 -8.85
C SER A 37 -22.29 5.90 -10.02
N GLU A 38 -21.74 6.55 -11.05
CA GLU A 38 -21.16 5.90 -12.22
C GLU A 38 -19.71 5.48 -12.02
N LEU A 39 -19.03 5.97 -10.98
CA LEU A 39 -17.62 5.72 -10.72
C LEU A 39 -17.31 4.21 -10.62
N THR A 40 -18.19 3.45 -10.01
CA THR A 40 -18.00 1.99 -9.86
C THR A 40 -18.05 1.28 -11.20
N GLN A 41 -18.99 1.65 -12.07
CA GLN A 41 -19.09 1.08 -13.42
C GLN A 41 -17.86 1.45 -14.26
N LEU A 42 -17.39 2.69 -14.16
CA LEU A 42 -16.19 3.15 -14.86
C LEU A 42 -14.94 2.39 -14.38
N ARG A 43 -14.81 2.14 -13.09
CA ARG A 43 -13.73 1.30 -12.55
C ARG A 43 -13.77 -0.12 -13.10
N HIS A 44 -14.93 -0.76 -13.12
CA HIS A 44 -15.08 -2.10 -13.70
C HIS A 44 -14.75 -2.12 -15.19
N ALA A 45 -15.19 -1.12 -15.95
CA ALA A 45 -14.86 -1.01 -17.37
C ALA A 45 -13.35 -0.80 -17.59
N PHE A 46 -12.72 0.02 -16.76
CA PHE A 46 -11.28 0.25 -16.78
C PHE A 46 -10.50 -1.01 -16.46
N ASP A 47 -10.87 -1.73 -15.40
CA ASP A 47 -10.24 -3.00 -15.03
C ASP A 47 -10.39 -4.06 -16.14
N ALA A 48 -11.56 -4.15 -16.74
CA ALA A 48 -11.80 -5.05 -17.88
C ALA A 48 -10.92 -4.70 -19.09
N ALA A 49 -10.75 -3.40 -19.39
CA ALA A 49 -9.89 -2.94 -20.47
C ALA A 49 -8.40 -3.24 -20.20
N ILE A 50 -7.95 -3.06 -18.93
CA ILE A 50 -6.59 -3.43 -18.53
C ILE A 50 -6.38 -4.93 -18.68
N ILE A 51 -7.30 -5.76 -18.20
CA ILE A 51 -7.20 -7.23 -18.33
C ILE A 51 -7.14 -7.64 -19.81
N ALA A 52 -7.97 -7.05 -20.67
CA ALA A 52 -7.93 -7.33 -22.09
C ALA A 52 -6.57 -6.94 -22.73
N ARG A 53 -6.07 -5.75 -22.40
CA ARG A 53 -4.74 -5.29 -22.86
C ARG A 53 -3.64 -6.24 -22.39
N ASP A 54 -3.64 -6.62 -21.13
CA ASP A 54 -2.60 -7.46 -20.54
C ASP A 54 -2.64 -8.88 -21.12
N ARG A 55 -3.82 -9.39 -21.46
CA ARG A 55 -3.98 -10.66 -22.21
C ARG A 55 -3.36 -10.58 -23.60
N GLU A 56 -3.60 -9.51 -24.35
CA GLU A 56 -2.99 -9.33 -25.67
C GLU A 56 -1.47 -9.12 -25.57
N ALA A 57 -1.00 -8.36 -24.59
CA ALA A 57 0.43 -8.20 -24.33
C ALA A 57 1.09 -9.53 -23.92
N ALA A 58 0.41 -10.39 -23.16
CA ALA A 58 0.91 -11.73 -22.84
C ALA A 58 0.99 -12.61 -24.09
N LYS A 59 -0.05 -12.62 -24.94
CA LYS A 59 -0.03 -13.38 -26.22
C LYS A 59 1.14 -12.96 -27.12
N ALA A 60 1.44 -11.65 -27.18
CA ALA A 60 2.55 -11.14 -27.99
C ALA A 60 3.94 -11.60 -27.52
N ARG A 61 4.06 -12.07 -26.28
CA ARG A 61 5.31 -12.62 -25.71
C ARG A 61 5.44 -14.13 -25.89
N LEU A 62 4.40 -14.81 -26.35
CA LEU A 62 4.44 -16.25 -26.57
C LEU A 62 5.10 -16.57 -27.92
N SER A 63 6.01 -17.53 -27.92
CA SER A 63 6.48 -18.14 -29.14
C SER A 63 5.41 -19.12 -29.62
N ALA A 64 4.70 -18.81 -30.69
CA ALA A 64 3.57 -19.59 -31.16
C ALA A 64 3.77 -20.09 -32.59
N THR A 65 3.30 -21.29 -32.86
CA THR A 65 3.10 -21.86 -34.19
C THR A 65 1.60 -21.85 -34.53
N SER A 66 1.22 -22.40 -35.67
CA SER A 66 -0.20 -22.52 -36.04
C SER A 66 -1.02 -23.43 -35.11
N THR A 67 -0.37 -24.34 -34.38
CA THR A 67 -1.03 -25.38 -33.58
C THR A 67 -0.57 -25.46 -32.12
N SER A 68 0.53 -24.79 -31.78
CA SER A 68 1.10 -24.86 -30.43
C SER A 68 1.73 -23.52 -30.04
N PHE A 69 1.89 -23.31 -28.75
CA PHE A 69 2.64 -22.17 -28.21
C PHE A 69 3.56 -22.61 -27.07
N ILE A 70 4.63 -21.87 -26.88
CA ILE A 70 5.58 -22.06 -25.80
C ILE A 70 5.44 -20.89 -24.84
N LEU A 71 5.29 -21.20 -23.55
CA LEU A 71 5.26 -20.25 -22.46
C LEU A 71 6.45 -20.51 -21.57
N GLU A 72 7.37 -19.57 -21.49
CA GLU A 72 8.48 -19.61 -20.55
C GLU A 72 8.20 -18.64 -19.38
N GLY A 73 8.57 -19.06 -18.18
CA GLY A 73 8.37 -18.25 -17.00
C GLY A 73 9.12 -18.77 -15.79
N TRP A 74 9.25 -17.93 -14.78
CA TRP A 74 9.90 -18.26 -13.53
C TRP A 74 8.88 -18.78 -12.53
N MET A 75 9.21 -19.88 -11.88
CA MET A 75 8.43 -20.40 -10.76
C MET A 75 9.34 -20.76 -9.59
N ARG A 76 8.78 -20.81 -8.41
CA ARG A 76 9.50 -21.31 -7.23
C ARG A 76 9.46 -22.84 -7.23
N SER A 77 10.59 -23.45 -6.87
CA SER A 77 10.71 -24.92 -6.83
C SER A 77 9.72 -25.57 -5.86
N ASP A 78 9.34 -24.86 -4.75
CA ASP A 78 8.37 -25.34 -3.77
C ASP A 78 6.89 -25.22 -4.24
N GLU A 79 6.63 -24.57 -5.38
CA GLU A 79 5.29 -24.40 -5.96
C GLU A 79 5.05 -25.17 -7.25
N LYS A 80 5.99 -26.01 -7.66
CA LYS A 80 5.90 -26.84 -8.87
C LYS A 80 4.60 -27.63 -8.96
N ASP A 81 4.24 -28.35 -7.91
CA ASP A 81 3.03 -29.18 -7.92
C ASP A 81 1.76 -28.36 -8.07
N LYS A 82 1.74 -27.14 -7.54
CA LYS A 82 0.60 -26.23 -7.69
C LYS A 82 0.48 -25.73 -9.13
N VAL A 83 1.61 -25.36 -9.74
CA VAL A 83 1.66 -24.90 -11.13
C VAL A 83 1.22 -26.03 -12.05
N PHE A 84 1.76 -27.23 -11.88
CA PHE A 84 1.38 -28.40 -12.65
C PHE A 84 -0.11 -28.71 -12.53
N SER A 85 -0.65 -28.72 -11.31
CA SER A 85 -2.08 -28.96 -11.06
C SER A 85 -2.96 -27.88 -11.68
N ALA A 86 -2.53 -26.62 -11.66
CA ALA A 86 -3.26 -25.51 -12.26
C ALA A 86 -3.31 -25.63 -13.79
N ILE A 87 -2.23 -26.05 -14.44
CA ILE A 87 -2.17 -26.25 -15.88
C ILE A 87 -3.03 -27.48 -16.26
N SER A 88 -2.92 -28.59 -15.54
CA SER A 88 -3.71 -29.80 -15.77
C SER A 88 -5.23 -29.57 -15.60
N ALA A 89 -5.63 -28.61 -14.78
CA ALA A 89 -7.04 -28.24 -14.64
C ALA A 89 -7.60 -27.49 -15.88
N ILE A 90 -6.73 -26.94 -16.73
CA ILE A 90 -7.12 -26.15 -17.92
C ILE A 90 -7.06 -27.03 -19.17
N THR A 91 -6.04 -27.88 -19.29
CA THR A 91 -5.81 -28.73 -20.48
C THR A 91 -5.08 -30.01 -20.10
N ASP A 92 -5.44 -31.11 -20.78
CA ASP A 92 -4.76 -32.39 -20.67
C ASP A 92 -3.60 -32.53 -21.68
N ILE A 93 -3.53 -31.63 -22.65
CA ILE A 93 -2.54 -31.67 -23.75
C ILE A 93 -1.51 -30.56 -23.51
N PHE A 94 -0.48 -30.87 -22.75
CA PHE A 94 0.67 -29.98 -22.56
C PHE A 94 1.95 -30.77 -22.28
N TYR A 95 3.08 -30.16 -22.57
CA TYR A 95 4.40 -30.62 -22.16
C TYR A 95 4.95 -29.63 -21.15
N PHE A 96 5.40 -30.13 -20.01
CA PHE A 96 5.95 -29.30 -18.94
C PHE A 96 7.40 -29.71 -18.70
N GLU A 97 8.30 -28.76 -18.86
CA GLU A 97 9.73 -28.91 -18.63
C GLU A 97 10.18 -27.89 -17.60
N GLU A 98 10.99 -28.31 -16.65
CA GLU A 98 11.65 -27.44 -15.70
C GLU A 98 13.14 -27.50 -15.87
N ARG A 99 13.80 -26.37 -15.68
CA ARG A 99 15.26 -26.26 -15.64
C ARG A 99 15.68 -25.23 -14.62
N ASP A 100 16.88 -25.40 -14.11
CA ASP A 100 17.51 -24.37 -13.29
C ASP A 100 17.90 -23.16 -14.15
N PRO A 101 17.97 -21.94 -13.55
CA PRO A 101 18.45 -20.75 -14.24
C PRO A 101 19.84 -20.97 -14.83
N LEU A 102 20.09 -20.47 -16.02
CA LEU A 102 21.43 -20.42 -16.61
C LEU A 102 22.24 -19.30 -15.93
N ASP A 103 23.57 -19.37 -16.05
CA ASP A 103 24.49 -18.42 -15.41
C ASP A 103 24.31 -16.96 -15.89
N ASP A 104 23.75 -16.78 -17.08
CA ASP A 104 23.45 -15.49 -17.70
C ASP A 104 22.00 -15.02 -17.45
N GLU A 105 21.18 -15.82 -16.80
CA GLU A 105 19.80 -15.50 -16.48
C GLU A 105 19.65 -14.97 -15.04
N GLU A 106 18.93 -13.85 -14.89
CA GLU A 106 18.60 -13.26 -13.60
C GLU A 106 17.13 -13.58 -13.24
N PRO A 107 16.85 -14.66 -12.49
CA PRO A 107 15.50 -14.95 -12.02
C PRO A 107 15.02 -13.88 -11.05
N PRO A 108 13.71 -13.61 -10.98
CA PRO A 108 13.19 -12.69 -9.99
C PRO A 108 13.42 -13.20 -8.57
N SER A 109 14.05 -12.38 -7.72
CA SER A 109 14.31 -12.74 -6.33
C SER A 109 13.02 -12.77 -5.51
N VAL A 110 12.83 -13.83 -4.74
CA VAL A 110 11.74 -13.98 -3.78
C VAL A 110 12.31 -14.12 -2.38
N VAL A 111 12.00 -13.15 -1.54
CA VAL A 111 12.47 -13.13 -0.14
C VAL A 111 11.43 -13.85 0.73
N LYS A 112 11.89 -14.66 1.67
CA LYS A 112 11.04 -15.40 2.61
C LYS A 112 11.40 -15.02 4.04
N ASN A 113 10.65 -14.07 4.60
CA ASN A 113 10.85 -13.58 5.95
C ASN A 113 9.72 -13.95 6.90
N ASN A 114 10.04 -14.00 8.20
CA ASN A 114 9.07 -14.19 9.27
C ASN A 114 8.07 -13.02 9.35
N LYS A 115 6.92 -13.27 9.96
CA LYS A 115 5.82 -12.28 10.08
C LYS A 115 6.24 -10.96 10.75
N LEU A 116 7.24 -10.98 11.64
CA LEU A 116 7.77 -9.78 12.30
C LEU A 116 8.75 -9.00 11.41
N ILE A 117 9.50 -9.69 10.57
CA ILE A 117 10.49 -9.10 9.65
C ILE A 117 9.82 -8.63 8.37
N LYS A 118 8.81 -9.36 7.91
CA LYS A 118 8.10 -9.09 6.64
C LYS A 118 7.68 -7.63 6.43
N PRO A 119 7.16 -6.86 7.41
CA PRO A 119 6.87 -5.44 7.23
C PRO A 119 8.07 -4.62 6.76
N PHE A 120 9.27 -4.96 7.25
CA PHE A 120 10.50 -4.24 6.93
C PHE A 120 11.02 -4.52 5.51
N GLU A 121 10.53 -5.58 4.83
CA GLU A 121 10.74 -5.77 3.40
C GLU A 121 10.25 -4.56 2.59
N THR A 122 9.22 -3.85 3.07
CA THR A 122 8.74 -2.64 2.41
C THR A 122 9.80 -1.56 2.41
N VAL A 123 10.55 -1.42 3.50
CA VAL A 123 11.66 -0.45 3.61
C VAL A 123 12.81 -0.85 2.69
N THR A 124 13.20 -2.13 2.69
CA THR A 124 14.27 -2.65 1.83
C THR A 124 13.89 -2.51 0.35
N ASN A 125 12.66 -2.82 -0.02
CA ASN A 125 12.16 -2.72 -1.39
C ASN A 125 12.07 -1.27 -1.93
N LEU A 126 12.11 -0.24 -1.06
CA LEU A 126 12.23 1.16 -1.48
C LEU A 126 13.58 1.45 -2.13
N TYR A 127 14.62 0.75 -1.75
CA TYR A 127 15.96 0.91 -2.31
C TYR A 127 16.18 -0.01 -3.50
N SER A 128 16.15 -1.32 -3.28
CA SER A 128 16.17 -2.36 -4.33
C SER A 128 15.89 -3.72 -3.69
N ARG A 129 15.41 -4.66 -4.52
CA ARG A 129 15.36 -6.06 -4.08
C ARG A 129 16.77 -6.66 -4.09
N PRO A 130 17.07 -7.58 -3.17
CA PRO A 130 18.35 -8.28 -3.22
C PRO A 130 18.48 -9.08 -4.54
N SER A 131 19.70 -9.21 -5.05
CA SER A 131 19.98 -10.10 -6.18
C SER A 131 19.57 -11.54 -5.84
N PRO A 132 19.20 -12.37 -6.82
CA PRO A 132 18.87 -13.80 -6.60
C PRO A 132 19.95 -14.58 -5.87
N SER A 133 21.21 -14.25 -6.13
CA SER A 133 22.40 -14.82 -5.45
C SER A 133 22.83 -14.05 -4.20
N GLY A 134 22.17 -12.92 -3.88
CA GLY A 134 22.52 -12.05 -2.78
C GLY A 134 21.89 -12.47 -1.45
N ILE A 135 22.45 -11.96 -0.36
CA ILE A 135 21.91 -12.17 0.98
C ILE A 135 20.81 -11.14 1.22
N ASP A 136 19.67 -11.57 1.76
CA ASP A 136 18.64 -10.65 2.23
C ASP A 136 19.12 -9.88 3.46
N GLY A 137 19.29 -8.59 3.32
CA GLY A 137 19.67 -7.69 4.41
C GLY A 137 18.54 -7.37 5.39
N THR A 138 17.28 -7.66 5.04
CA THR A 138 16.11 -7.30 5.84
C THR A 138 16.16 -7.85 7.27
N PRO A 139 16.49 -9.13 7.51
CA PRO A 139 16.58 -9.67 8.87
C PRO A 139 17.63 -8.99 9.74
N TYR A 140 18.74 -8.59 9.13
CA TYR A 140 19.83 -7.91 9.83
C TYR A 140 19.51 -6.46 10.14
N MET A 141 18.84 -5.76 9.21
CA MET A 141 18.45 -4.36 9.38
C MET A 141 17.30 -4.20 10.40
N THR A 142 16.38 -5.15 10.46
CA THR A 142 15.14 -5.07 11.26
C THR A 142 15.38 -4.73 12.73
N PRO A 143 16.27 -5.42 13.49
CA PRO A 143 16.47 -5.13 14.90
C PRO A 143 17.05 -3.74 15.14
N PHE A 144 17.97 -3.30 14.28
CA PHE A 144 18.55 -1.96 14.37
C PHE A 144 17.52 -0.89 14.02
N TYR A 145 16.73 -1.09 12.97
CA TYR A 145 15.67 -0.17 12.60
C TYR A 145 14.64 -0.02 13.73
N PHE A 146 14.21 -1.14 14.31
CA PHE A 146 13.29 -1.15 15.45
C PHE A 146 13.86 -0.37 16.63
N LEU A 147 15.11 -0.64 17.01
CA LEU A 147 15.75 0.00 18.15
C LEU A 147 15.96 1.51 17.92
N PHE A 148 16.53 1.89 16.78
CA PHE A 148 16.82 3.29 16.48
C PHE A 148 15.55 4.12 16.29
N PHE A 149 14.49 3.56 15.72
CA PHE A 149 13.22 4.23 15.62
C PHE A 149 12.66 4.59 17.00
N GLY A 150 12.69 3.63 17.93
CA GLY A 150 12.28 3.86 19.30
C GLY A 150 13.13 4.89 20.03
N MET A 151 14.46 4.82 19.86
CA MET A 151 15.39 5.78 20.48
C MET A 151 15.26 7.20 19.92
N MET A 152 14.95 7.35 18.62
CA MET A 152 14.78 8.67 18.02
C MET A 152 13.57 9.44 18.56
N LEU A 153 12.46 8.76 18.77
CA LEU A 153 11.23 9.36 19.29
C LEU A 153 11.21 9.38 20.81
N SER A 154 11.68 8.33 21.45
CA SER A 154 11.93 8.19 22.89
C SER A 154 10.84 8.74 23.81
N ASP A 155 9.57 8.60 23.45
CA ASP A 155 8.43 9.16 24.18
C ASP A 155 7.27 8.17 24.24
N THR A 156 6.86 7.81 25.44
CA THR A 156 5.80 6.80 25.65
C THR A 156 4.44 7.27 25.14
N GLY A 157 4.10 8.55 25.33
CA GLY A 157 2.82 9.11 24.90
C GLY A 157 2.68 9.17 23.39
N TYR A 158 3.69 9.72 22.70
CA TYR A 158 3.71 9.74 21.23
C TYR A 158 3.80 8.33 20.64
N GLY A 159 4.57 7.43 21.25
CA GLY A 159 4.64 6.03 20.87
C GLY A 159 3.28 5.34 20.93
N LEU A 160 2.50 5.60 21.99
CA LEU A 160 1.15 5.05 22.18
C LEU A 160 0.18 5.56 21.08
N VAL A 161 0.21 6.87 20.81
CA VAL A 161 -0.63 7.47 19.76
C VAL A 161 -0.28 6.88 18.40
N LEU A 162 1.01 6.75 18.07
CA LEU A 162 1.48 6.18 16.81
C LEU A 162 1.06 4.69 16.70
N PHE A 163 1.30 3.91 17.73
CA PHE A 163 0.96 2.49 17.76
C PHE A 163 -0.54 2.26 17.58
N LEU A 164 -1.37 2.90 18.41
CA LEU A 164 -2.83 2.77 18.33
C LEU A 164 -3.39 3.33 17.03
N GLY A 165 -2.89 4.48 16.58
CA GLY A 165 -3.31 5.08 15.32
C GLY A 165 -3.04 4.17 14.12
N CYS A 166 -1.85 3.60 14.02
CA CYS A 166 -1.51 2.64 12.96
C CYS A 166 -2.30 1.34 13.07
N LEU A 167 -2.54 0.84 14.29
CA LEU A 167 -3.34 -0.36 14.51
C LEU A 167 -4.80 -0.16 14.08
N LEU A 168 -5.40 0.98 14.44
CA LEU A 168 -6.76 1.36 14.01
C LEU A 168 -6.81 1.55 12.49
N PHE A 169 -5.83 2.22 11.90
CA PHE A 169 -5.72 2.39 10.46
C PHE A 169 -5.69 1.05 9.72
N LEU A 170 -4.85 0.12 10.15
CA LEU A 170 -4.77 -1.23 9.58
C LEU A 170 -6.07 -2.02 9.73
N LYS A 171 -6.77 -1.86 10.86
CA LYS A 171 -8.03 -2.57 11.14
C LYS A 171 -9.22 -2.03 10.32
N PHE A 172 -9.38 -0.70 10.27
CA PHE A 172 -10.54 -0.08 9.66
C PHE A 172 -10.38 0.15 8.15
N MET A 173 -9.22 0.63 7.72
CA MET A 173 -9.01 0.97 6.30
C MET A 173 -8.51 -0.21 5.46
N LYS A 174 -7.96 -1.28 6.08
CA LYS A 174 -7.43 -2.47 5.39
C LYS A 174 -6.58 -2.10 4.17
N PRO A 175 -5.56 -1.25 4.32
CA PRO A 175 -4.72 -0.85 3.22
C PRO A 175 -4.05 -2.07 2.58
N SER A 176 -3.65 -1.96 1.32
CA SER A 176 -2.95 -3.02 0.58
C SER A 176 -1.61 -2.54 0.04
N GLY A 177 -0.72 -3.49 -0.27
CA GLY A 177 0.57 -3.22 -0.89
C GLY A 177 1.51 -2.40 0.00
N MET A 178 2.14 -1.38 -0.58
CA MET A 178 3.15 -0.57 0.09
C MET A 178 2.61 0.17 1.33
N THR A 179 1.38 0.69 1.27
CA THR A 179 0.74 1.41 2.38
C THR A 179 0.54 0.50 3.60
N GLU A 180 0.15 -0.75 3.36
CA GLU A 180 0.04 -1.76 4.42
C GLU A 180 1.40 -2.02 5.09
N GLY A 181 2.45 -2.19 4.28
CA GLY A 181 3.80 -2.41 4.78
C GLY A 181 4.30 -1.26 5.64
N ILE A 182 4.19 -0.02 5.15
CA ILE A 182 4.58 1.18 5.89
C ILE A 182 3.79 1.31 7.20
N ALA A 183 2.48 1.12 7.17
CA ALA A 183 1.66 1.19 8.38
C ALA A 183 2.06 0.14 9.43
N LYS A 184 2.45 -1.08 9.00
CA LYS A 184 2.97 -2.12 9.91
C LYS A 184 4.34 -1.75 10.49
N VAL A 185 5.24 -1.16 9.68
CA VAL A 185 6.54 -0.67 10.16
C VAL A 185 6.35 0.43 11.19
N LEU A 186 5.47 1.40 10.93
CA LEU A 186 5.15 2.47 11.88
C LEU A 186 4.49 1.93 13.16
N CYS A 187 3.64 0.92 13.05
CA CYS A 187 3.06 0.26 14.21
C CYS A 187 4.13 -0.38 15.10
N LEU A 188 5.08 -1.14 14.50
CA LEU A 188 6.20 -1.73 15.23
C LEU A 188 7.15 -0.65 15.78
N GLY A 189 7.38 0.42 15.02
CA GLY A 189 8.15 1.58 15.46
C GLY A 189 7.50 2.28 16.66
N GLY A 190 6.17 2.46 16.65
CA GLY A 190 5.41 2.98 17.78
C GLY A 190 5.56 2.12 19.05
N LEU A 191 5.53 0.79 18.88
CA LEU A 191 5.79 -0.14 19.99
C LEU A 191 7.21 0.03 20.55
N SER A 192 8.21 0.15 19.69
CA SER A 192 9.60 0.41 20.10
C SER A 192 9.72 1.75 20.84
N THR A 193 9.03 2.77 20.33
CA THR A 193 9.00 4.11 20.97
C THR A 193 8.40 4.07 22.38
N ILE A 194 7.32 3.30 22.59
CA ILE A 194 6.74 3.09 23.93
C ILE A 194 7.79 2.49 24.87
N ILE A 195 8.48 1.44 24.41
CA ILE A 195 9.50 0.76 25.22
C ILE A 195 10.65 1.71 25.55
N CYS A 196 11.21 2.39 24.58
CA CYS A 196 12.31 3.33 24.79
C CYS A 196 11.91 4.54 25.65
N GLY A 197 10.72 5.11 25.40
CA GLY A 197 10.18 6.22 26.17
C GLY A 197 9.94 5.86 27.66
N PHE A 198 9.48 4.62 27.90
CA PHE A 198 9.33 4.11 29.26
C PHE A 198 10.67 4.01 30.00
N PHE A 199 11.72 3.51 29.36
CA PHE A 199 13.06 3.44 29.96
C PHE A 199 13.70 4.80 30.18
N ILE A 200 13.42 5.76 29.31
CA ILE A 200 13.95 7.13 29.42
C ILE A 200 13.12 7.97 30.40
N GLY A 201 11.87 7.59 30.62
CA GLY A 201 10.99 8.27 31.57
C GLY A 201 10.30 9.50 31.01
N THR A 202 9.98 9.50 29.70
CA THR A 202 9.32 10.62 29.01
C THR A 202 7.90 10.28 28.57
N PHE A 203 6.99 11.25 28.75
CA PHE A 203 5.59 11.14 28.38
C PHE A 203 5.07 12.48 27.84
N PHE A 204 4.77 12.58 26.55
CA PHE A 204 4.41 13.79 25.82
C PHE A 204 5.41 14.96 26.03
N GLY A 205 6.71 14.63 26.04
CA GLY A 205 7.78 15.62 26.20
C GLY A 205 8.00 16.10 27.62
N MET A 206 7.35 15.51 28.61
CA MET A 206 7.51 15.78 30.04
C MET A 206 8.13 14.58 30.74
N ASP A 207 8.82 14.83 31.87
CA ASP A 207 9.32 13.73 32.69
C ASP A 207 8.17 13.03 33.42
N TRP A 208 8.30 11.73 33.66
CA TRP A 208 7.31 10.94 34.38
C TRP A 208 6.96 11.50 35.75
N ASN A 209 7.95 12.06 36.45
CA ASN A 209 7.74 12.64 37.76
C ASN A 209 6.86 13.92 37.72
N ASP A 210 6.88 14.66 36.59
CA ASP A 210 6.05 15.85 36.42
C ASP A 210 4.60 15.50 36.06
N VAL A 211 4.38 14.29 35.52
CA VAL A 211 3.04 13.84 35.07
C VAL A 211 2.32 12.98 36.11
N PHE A 212 3.07 12.17 36.85
CA PHE A 212 2.52 11.14 37.73
C PHE A 212 3.04 11.23 39.17
N GLY A 213 3.91 12.22 39.49
CA GLY A 213 4.57 12.43 40.78
C GLY A 213 3.74 13.12 41.86
#